data_a02477eefb1d4d55dd2326f4f864f499
#
_entry.id   a02477eefb1d4d55dd2326f4f864f499
#
_cell.length_a   1.000
_cell.length_b   1.000
_cell.length_c   1.000
_cell.angle_alpha   90.00
_cell.angle_beta   90.00
_cell.angle_gamma   90.00
#
_symmetry.space_group_name_H-M   'P 1'
#
loop_
_entity.id
_entity.type
_entity.pdbx_description
1 polymer ?
#
loop_
_entity_poly.entity_id
_entity_poly.type
_entity_poly.pdbx_seq_one_letter_code
_entity_poly.pdbx_strand_id
1 'polypeptide(L)'
;GAERRDHVERWSLGSVLALWAVDALAGLFGPALGAGAGAGPLGWVLSVLTAALAGLAAAAHIWRWWLWQPRRTTAVPLVWVLHLAYLWIPLHLLLRVAAEFGGLSPSLATHALTVGAIGGMTIGMMTRTARGHTGRLLEADHWEVAAYALIAVAALLRVGLPLIWPAALMTAVLLSALAWAAGMGIYSWRYWPILTRARIDGRPG
;
A
#
# COMPACT_ATOMS: atom_id res chain seq x y z
N GLY A 1 -6.18 -11.71 -20.59
CA GLY A 1 -5.16 -11.80 -19.55
C GLY A 1 -4.52 -10.45 -19.29
N ALA A 2 -3.75 -10.34 -18.20
CA ALA A 2 -3.01 -9.13 -17.90
C ALA A 2 -1.99 -8.84 -19.02
N GLU A 3 -1.93 -7.59 -19.47
CA GLU A 3 -0.98 -7.15 -20.50
C GLU A 3 0.28 -6.62 -19.81
N ARG A 4 1.42 -7.19 -20.13
CA ARG A 4 2.72 -6.70 -19.69
C ARG A 4 3.33 -5.83 -20.78
N ARG A 5 3.70 -4.60 -20.42
CA ARG A 5 4.43 -3.67 -21.29
C ARG A 5 5.75 -3.30 -20.63
N ASP A 6 6.85 -3.75 -21.16
CA ASP A 6 8.18 -3.61 -20.55
C ASP A 6 8.57 -2.14 -20.29
N HIS A 7 8.12 -1.19 -21.13
CA HIS A 7 8.36 0.22 -20.89
C HIS A 7 7.63 0.73 -19.64
N VAL A 8 6.39 0.28 -19.37
CA VAL A 8 5.64 0.66 -18.15
C VAL A 8 6.31 0.09 -16.91
N GLU A 9 6.81 -1.15 -16.97
CA GLU A 9 7.59 -1.75 -15.88
C GLU A 9 8.87 -0.94 -15.58
N ARG A 10 9.61 -0.55 -16.63
CA ARG A 10 10.81 0.29 -16.48
C ARG A 10 10.51 1.67 -15.90
N TRP A 11 9.43 2.32 -16.36
CA TRP A 11 9.01 3.61 -15.81
C TRP A 11 8.54 3.51 -14.36
N SER A 12 7.78 2.48 -14.02
CA SER A 12 7.31 2.25 -12.64
C SER A 12 8.48 2.04 -11.68
N LEU A 13 9.45 1.22 -12.05
CA LEU A 13 10.63 0.95 -11.22
C LEU A 13 11.59 2.13 -11.21
N GLY A 14 11.93 2.67 -12.39
CA GLY A 14 12.93 3.72 -12.53
C GLY A 14 12.54 5.01 -11.82
N SER A 15 11.27 5.42 -11.89
CA SER A 15 10.79 6.62 -11.20
C SER A 15 10.81 6.48 -9.67
N VAL A 16 10.50 5.30 -9.14
CA VAL A 16 10.59 5.03 -7.69
C VAL A 16 12.04 4.99 -7.23
N LEU A 17 12.95 4.38 -7.99
CA LEU A 17 14.38 4.38 -7.66
C LEU A 17 14.97 5.78 -7.71
N ALA A 18 14.61 6.60 -8.71
CA ALA A 18 15.03 8.00 -8.80
C ALA A 18 14.49 8.83 -7.63
N LEU A 19 13.22 8.64 -7.26
CA LEU A 19 12.61 9.28 -6.09
C LEU A 19 13.36 8.91 -4.81
N TRP A 20 13.63 7.62 -4.61
CA TRP A 20 14.40 7.15 -3.46
C TRP A 20 15.80 7.73 -3.40
N ALA A 21 16.50 7.86 -4.56
CA ALA A 21 17.82 8.47 -4.62
C ALA A 21 17.78 9.96 -4.23
N VAL A 22 16.77 10.70 -4.69
CA VAL A 22 16.58 12.11 -4.31
C VAL A 22 16.28 12.23 -2.81
N ASP A 23 15.42 11.40 -2.26
CA ASP A 23 15.10 11.37 -0.82
C ASP A 23 16.37 11.08 0.02
N ALA A 24 17.18 10.10 -0.41
CA ALA A 24 18.42 9.76 0.27
C ALA A 24 19.45 10.91 0.23
N LEU A 25 19.63 11.54 -0.93
CA LEU A 25 20.51 12.71 -1.07
C LEU A 25 20.02 13.89 -0.24
N ALA A 26 18.72 14.19 -0.27
CA ALA A 26 18.13 15.24 0.56
C ALA A 26 18.28 14.96 2.06
N GLY A 27 18.14 13.71 2.49
CA GLY A 27 18.34 13.31 3.89
C GLY A 27 19.79 13.41 4.35
N LEU A 28 20.76 13.04 3.47
CA LEU A 28 22.19 13.05 3.81
C LEU A 28 22.81 14.46 3.78
N PHE A 29 22.45 15.24 2.78
CA PHE A 29 23.11 16.51 2.49
C PHE A 29 22.25 17.74 2.79
N GLY A 30 20.94 17.60 2.84
CA GLY A 30 19.99 18.69 3.05
C GLY A 30 20.28 19.53 4.31
N PRO A 31 20.51 18.93 5.48
CA PRO A 31 20.87 19.68 6.68
C PRO A 31 22.17 20.48 6.54
N ALA A 32 23.20 19.91 5.91
CA ALA A 32 24.48 20.54 5.69
C ALA A 32 24.41 21.70 4.68
N LEU A 33 23.46 21.63 3.74
CA LEU A 33 23.21 22.65 2.71
C LEU A 33 22.17 23.69 3.13
N GLY A 34 21.66 23.63 4.35
CA GLY A 34 20.57 24.49 4.82
C GLY A 34 19.24 24.23 4.09
N ALA A 35 19.14 23.12 3.38
CA ALA A 35 17.95 22.71 2.63
C ALA A 35 17.01 21.94 3.54
N GLY A 36 16.34 22.63 4.46
CA GLY A 36 15.10 22.12 5.05
C GLY A 36 13.97 22.16 3.99
N ALA A 37 12.98 21.29 4.09
CA ALA A 37 11.84 21.29 3.16
C ALA A 37 11.26 22.72 3.03
N GLY A 38 11.34 23.28 1.82
CA GLY A 38 10.87 24.63 1.52
C GLY A 38 11.79 25.79 1.96
N ALA A 39 12.97 25.54 2.55
CA ALA A 39 13.91 26.58 2.94
C ALA A 39 14.86 26.95 1.80
N GLY A 40 14.71 28.17 1.26
CA GLY A 40 15.57 28.72 0.21
C GLY A 40 15.41 28.08 -1.17
N PRO A 41 16.17 28.58 -2.16
CA PRO A 41 16.05 28.16 -3.56
C PRO A 41 16.34 26.66 -3.76
N LEU A 42 17.33 26.11 -3.07
CA LEU A 42 17.70 24.70 -3.17
C LEU A 42 16.60 23.80 -2.60
N GLY A 43 16.06 24.15 -1.43
CA GLY A 43 14.93 23.40 -0.84
C GLY A 43 13.72 23.36 -1.77
N TRP A 44 13.39 24.50 -2.38
CA TRP A 44 12.31 24.56 -3.37
C TRP A 44 12.58 23.66 -4.60
N VAL A 45 13.78 23.69 -5.16
CA VAL A 45 14.17 22.83 -6.29
C VAL A 45 14.05 21.35 -5.93
N LEU A 46 14.51 20.96 -4.74
CA LEU A 46 14.39 19.57 -4.27
C LEU A 46 12.92 19.17 -4.10
N SER A 47 12.07 20.02 -3.53
CA SER A 47 10.63 19.74 -3.39
C SER A 47 9.94 19.59 -4.76
N VAL A 48 10.24 20.44 -5.73
CA VAL A 48 9.70 20.33 -7.09
C VAL A 48 10.16 19.03 -7.76
N LEU A 49 11.45 18.68 -7.63
CA LEU A 49 11.98 17.44 -8.20
C LEU A 49 11.33 16.20 -7.57
N THR A 50 11.23 16.17 -6.23
CA THR A 50 10.55 15.09 -5.49
C THR A 50 9.10 14.97 -5.95
N ALA A 51 8.36 16.08 -6.02
CA ALA A 51 6.96 16.07 -6.46
C ALA A 51 6.82 15.60 -7.91
N ALA A 52 7.69 16.03 -8.82
CA ALA A 52 7.68 15.61 -10.22
C ALA A 52 7.93 14.10 -10.35
N LEU A 53 8.94 13.57 -9.65
CA LEU A 53 9.25 12.14 -9.65
C LEU A 53 8.13 11.31 -9.02
N ALA A 54 7.56 11.77 -7.90
CA ALA A 54 6.43 11.10 -7.26
C ALA A 54 5.18 11.10 -8.15
N GLY A 55 4.90 12.21 -8.83
CA GLY A 55 3.79 12.31 -9.79
C GLY A 55 3.98 11.38 -11.00
N LEU A 56 5.18 11.33 -11.57
CA LEU A 56 5.52 10.41 -12.66
C LEU A 56 5.38 8.94 -12.22
N ALA A 57 5.90 8.61 -11.04
CA ALA A 57 5.77 7.28 -10.47
C ALA A 57 4.30 6.91 -10.25
N ALA A 58 3.48 7.82 -9.70
CA ALA A 58 2.05 7.59 -9.50
C ALA A 58 1.34 7.28 -10.82
N ALA A 59 1.60 8.07 -11.87
CA ALA A 59 1.02 7.87 -13.20
C ALA A 59 1.43 6.52 -13.79
N ALA A 60 2.71 6.14 -13.70
CA ALA A 60 3.22 4.86 -14.17
C ALA A 60 2.57 3.67 -13.43
N HIS A 61 2.40 3.78 -12.09
CA HIS A 61 1.75 2.75 -11.29
C HIS A 61 0.26 2.63 -11.57
N ILE A 62 -0.46 3.74 -11.80
CA ILE A 62 -1.87 3.73 -12.22
C ILE A 62 -2.01 3.04 -13.57
N TRP A 63 -1.16 3.37 -14.54
CA TRP A 63 -1.16 2.73 -15.86
C TRP A 63 -0.89 1.23 -15.74
N ARG A 64 0.13 0.84 -14.98
CA ARG A 64 0.45 -0.56 -14.71
C ARG A 64 -0.74 -1.32 -14.13
N TRP A 65 -1.40 -0.75 -13.11
CA TRP A 65 -2.59 -1.33 -12.49
C TRP A 65 -3.73 -1.53 -13.51
N TRP A 66 -3.94 -0.55 -14.39
CA TRP A 66 -4.96 -0.64 -15.45
C TRP A 66 -4.68 -1.79 -16.43
N LEU A 67 -3.43 -2.00 -16.83
CA LEU A 67 -3.01 -3.09 -17.71
C LEU A 67 -3.25 -4.49 -17.12
N TRP A 68 -3.31 -4.60 -15.80
CA TRP A 68 -3.63 -5.85 -15.11
C TRP A 68 -5.11 -6.21 -15.13
N GLN A 69 -5.97 -5.35 -15.68
CA GLN A 69 -7.41 -5.56 -15.85
C GLN A 69 -8.12 -5.95 -14.53
N PRO A 70 -8.05 -5.16 -13.46
CA PRO A 70 -8.54 -5.52 -12.13
C PRO A 70 -10.03 -5.86 -12.11
N ARG A 71 -10.82 -5.29 -13.03
CA ARG A 71 -12.25 -5.58 -13.17
C ARG A 71 -12.55 -7.04 -13.49
N ARG A 72 -11.61 -7.78 -14.11
CA ARG A 72 -11.77 -9.21 -14.43
C ARG A 72 -11.51 -10.12 -13.25
N THR A 73 -11.00 -9.59 -12.14
CA THR A 73 -10.61 -10.35 -10.96
C THR A 73 -11.61 -10.20 -9.79
N THR A 74 -12.67 -9.44 -9.97
CA THR A 74 -13.65 -9.13 -8.89
C THR A 74 -14.32 -10.36 -8.30
N ALA A 75 -14.48 -11.43 -9.09
CA ALA A 75 -15.03 -12.69 -8.62
C ALA A 75 -14.04 -13.54 -7.79
N VAL A 76 -12.76 -13.17 -7.74
CA VAL A 76 -11.70 -13.95 -7.05
C VAL A 76 -11.09 -13.12 -5.92
N PRO A 77 -11.56 -13.30 -4.65
CA PRO A 77 -11.12 -12.48 -3.51
C PRO A 77 -9.61 -12.48 -3.28
N LEU A 78 -8.95 -13.62 -3.43
CA LEU A 78 -7.49 -13.76 -3.30
C LEU A 78 -6.70 -12.93 -4.35
N VAL A 79 -7.36 -12.40 -5.36
CA VAL A 79 -6.73 -11.58 -6.40
C VAL A 79 -7.15 -10.12 -6.28
N TRP A 80 -8.47 -9.83 -6.12
CA TRP A 80 -8.90 -8.45 -6.03
C TRP A 80 -8.34 -7.73 -4.80
N VAL A 81 -8.08 -8.43 -3.69
CA VAL A 81 -7.45 -7.82 -2.51
C VAL A 81 -6.07 -7.25 -2.84
N LEU A 82 -5.28 -7.93 -3.68
CA LEU A 82 -3.97 -7.45 -4.12
C LEU A 82 -4.08 -6.24 -5.04
N HIS A 83 -5.08 -6.21 -5.93
CA HIS A 83 -5.35 -5.05 -6.77
C HIS A 83 -5.80 -3.83 -5.95
N LEU A 84 -6.65 -4.06 -4.96
CA LEU A 84 -7.10 -3.00 -4.05
C LEU A 84 -5.94 -2.45 -3.21
N ALA A 85 -5.11 -3.34 -2.67
CA ALA A 85 -3.92 -2.96 -1.92
C ALA A 85 -2.90 -2.19 -2.78
N TYR A 86 -2.71 -2.60 -4.04
CA TYR A 86 -1.80 -1.93 -4.96
C TYR A 86 -2.18 -0.48 -5.24
N LEU A 87 -3.47 -0.14 -5.27
CA LEU A 87 -3.94 1.24 -5.50
C LEU A 87 -3.45 2.23 -4.42
N TRP A 88 -3.11 1.74 -3.24
CA TRP A 88 -2.54 2.58 -2.20
C TRP A 88 -1.11 3.06 -2.51
N ILE A 89 -0.37 2.39 -3.43
CA ILE A 89 0.95 2.84 -3.87
C ILE A 89 0.86 4.17 -4.63
N PRO A 90 0.12 4.28 -5.76
CA PRO A 90 -0.03 5.56 -6.43
C PRO A 90 -0.72 6.61 -5.56
N LEU A 91 -1.66 6.23 -4.68
CA LEU A 91 -2.26 7.16 -3.74
C LEU A 91 -1.23 7.72 -2.75
N HIS A 92 -0.35 6.88 -2.19
CA HIS A 92 0.78 7.32 -1.38
C HIS A 92 1.64 8.36 -2.11
N LEU A 93 1.99 8.08 -3.37
CA LEU A 93 2.82 8.99 -4.19
C LEU A 93 2.13 10.33 -4.44
N LEU A 94 0.82 10.33 -4.73
CA LEU A 94 0.02 11.56 -4.90
C LEU A 94 -0.08 12.36 -3.59
N LEU A 95 -0.27 11.68 -2.45
CA LEU A 95 -0.27 12.34 -1.14
C LEU A 95 1.11 12.93 -0.79
N ARG A 96 2.21 12.30 -1.23
CA ARG A 96 3.55 12.89 -1.11
C ARG A 96 3.67 14.18 -1.92
N VAL A 97 3.20 14.20 -3.17
CA VAL A 97 3.18 15.44 -3.98
C VAL A 97 2.48 16.57 -3.23
N ALA A 98 1.31 16.30 -2.63
CA ALA A 98 0.59 17.30 -1.87
C ALA A 98 1.32 17.71 -0.58
N ALA A 99 2.02 16.80 0.08
CA ALA A 99 2.78 17.06 1.30
C ALA A 99 4.03 17.93 1.04
N GLU A 100 4.70 17.81 -0.11
CA GLU A 100 5.87 18.61 -0.48
C GLU A 100 5.59 20.11 -0.48
N PHE A 101 4.36 20.51 -0.79
CA PHE A 101 3.93 21.91 -0.82
C PHE A 101 3.13 22.34 0.43
N GLY A 102 3.21 21.57 1.51
CA GLY A 102 2.56 21.87 2.78
C GLY A 102 1.03 21.67 2.80
N GLY A 103 0.45 21.12 1.72
CA GLY A 103 -0.99 20.89 1.63
C GLY A 103 -1.51 19.79 2.56
N LEU A 104 -0.63 18.85 2.96
CA LEU A 104 -0.98 17.70 3.80
C LEU A 104 0.17 17.33 4.76
N SER A 105 -0.19 16.63 5.85
CA SER A 105 0.83 16.00 6.69
C SER A 105 1.51 14.83 5.96
N PRO A 106 2.86 14.76 5.93
CA PRO A 106 3.61 13.61 5.36
C PRO A 106 3.20 12.27 5.98
N SER A 107 2.71 12.26 7.20
CA SER A 107 2.21 11.08 7.90
C SER A 107 1.04 10.41 7.15
N LEU A 108 0.18 11.16 6.49
CA LEU A 108 -0.93 10.59 5.71
C LEU A 108 -0.42 9.78 4.51
N ALA A 109 0.58 10.32 3.80
CA ALA A 109 1.23 9.60 2.71
C ALA A 109 1.88 8.29 3.20
N THR A 110 2.61 8.35 4.32
CA THR A 110 3.24 7.17 4.93
C THR A 110 2.20 6.11 5.31
N HIS A 111 1.06 6.51 5.90
CA HIS A 111 0.02 5.55 6.29
C HIS A 111 -0.74 4.98 5.08
N ALA A 112 -0.87 5.70 3.99
CA ALA A 112 -1.39 5.14 2.73
C ALA A 112 -0.52 3.97 2.25
N LEU A 113 0.81 4.10 2.33
CA LEU A 113 1.74 3.02 1.97
C LEU A 113 1.69 1.88 2.99
N THR A 114 1.82 2.18 4.28
CA THR A 114 2.00 1.15 5.32
C THR A 114 0.69 0.42 5.66
N VAL A 115 -0.37 1.14 5.95
CA VAL A 115 -1.67 0.52 6.30
C VAL A 115 -2.40 0.04 5.05
N GLY A 116 -2.42 0.86 4.00
CA GLY A 116 -3.14 0.53 2.76
C GLY A 116 -2.41 -0.51 1.91
N ALA A 117 -1.25 -0.16 1.36
CA ALA A 117 -0.55 -1.04 0.43
C ALA A 117 0.06 -2.25 1.15
N ILE A 118 0.97 -2.03 2.11
CA ILE A 118 1.68 -3.13 2.78
C ILE A 118 0.69 -4.00 3.55
N GLY A 119 -0.22 -3.41 4.33
CA GLY A 119 -1.21 -4.16 5.08
C GLY A 119 -2.12 -5.02 4.22
N GLY A 120 -2.69 -4.45 3.17
CA GLY A 120 -3.56 -5.19 2.24
C GLY A 120 -2.82 -6.28 1.46
N MET A 121 -1.59 -6.01 0.98
CA MET A 121 -0.77 -7.02 0.32
C MET A 121 -0.37 -8.13 1.27
N THR A 122 0.02 -7.79 2.50
CA THR A 122 0.43 -8.77 3.52
C THR A 122 -0.69 -9.76 3.80
N ILE A 123 -1.91 -9.29 4.13
CA ILE A 123 -3.00 -10.21 4.44
C ILE A 123 -3.40 -11.04 3.21
N GLY A 124 -3.41 -10.45 2.00
CA GLY A 124 -3.71 -11.16 0.76
C GLY A 124 -2.68 -12.25 0.44
N MET A 125 -1.40 -11.95 0.59
CA MET A 125 -0.32 -12.92 0.36
C MET A 125 -0.25 -13.98 1.46
N MET A 126 -0.43 -13.62 2.72
CA MET A 126 -0.44 -14.56 3.84
C MET A 126 -1.54 -15.61 3.65
N THR A 127 -2.77 -15.19 3.29
CA THR A 127 -3.88 -16.14 3.05
C THR A 127 -3.58 -17.04 1.86
N ARG A 128 -3.12 -16.48 0.74
CA ARG A 128 -2.79 -17.25 -0.47
C ARG A 128 -1.67 -18.26 -0.21
N THR A 129 -0.60 -17.82 0.43
CA THR A 129 0.57 -18.66 0.74
C THR A 129 0.21 -19.76 1.73
N ALA A 130 -0.52 -19.44 2.80
CA ALA A 130 -0.94 -20.43 3.79
C ALA A 130 -1.80 -21.53 3.17
N ARG A 131 -2.78 -21.18 2.32
CA ARG A 131 -3.60 -22.17 1.61
C ARG A 131 -2.76 -23.05 0.68
N GLY A 132 -1.90 -22.45 -0.14
CA GLY A 132 -1.05 -23.20 -1.07
C GLY A 132 -0.08 -24.15 -0.37
N HIS A 133 0.61 -23.68 0.66
CA HIS A 133 1.56 -24.49 1.41
C HIS A 133 0.92 -25.58 2.27
N THR A 134 -0.37 -25.50 2.56
CA THR A 134 -1.10 -26.51 3.33
C THR A 134 -1.96 -27.44 2.45
N GLY A 135 -1.81 -27.37 1.12
CA GLY A 135 -2.50 -28.23 0.16
C GLY A 135 -3.98 -27.91 -0.03
N ARG A 136 -4.43 -26.72 0.38
CA ARG A 136 -5.82 -26.27 0.26
C ARG A 136 -6.07 -25.55 -1.07
N LEU A 137 -7.31 -25.57 -1.55
CA LEU A 137 -7.73 -24.82 -2.72
C LEU A 137 -7.51 -23.31 -2.50
N LEU A 138 -7.07 -22.62 -3.56
CA LEU A 138 -6.87 -21.17 -3.55
C LEU A 138 -8.20 -20.43 -3.72
N GLU A 139 -9.12 -20.66 -2.77
CA GLU A 139 -10.44 -20.05 -2.71
C GLU A 139 -10.60 -19.38 -1.36
N ALA A 140 -11.06 -18.13 -1.36
CA ALA A 140 -11.35 -17.40 -0.12
C ALA A 140 -12.82 -17.58 0.25
N ASP A 141 -13.08 -17.80 1.52
CA ASP A 141 -14.43 -17.79 2.07
C ASP A 141 -14.81 -16.41 2.63
N HIS A 142 -15.99 -16.31 3.23
CA HIS A 142 -16.50 -15.06 3.78
C HIS A 142 -15.66 -14.50 4.93
N TRP A 143 -14.92 -15.33 5.69
CA TRP A 143 -14.06 -14.85 6.76
C TRP A 143 -12.80 -14.14 6.24
N GLU A 144 -12.17 -14.69 5.19
CA GLU A 144 -11.06 -14.01 4.54
C GLU A 144 -11.53 -12.70 3.88
N VAL A 145 -12.69 -12.72 3.22
CA VAL A 145 -13.27 -11.50 2.63
C VAL A 145 -13.56 -10.45 3.71
N ALA A 146 -14.10 -10.85 4.86
CA ALA A 146 -14.31 -9.95 5.99
C ALA A 146 -12.99 -9.38 6.53
N ALA A 147 -11.95 -10.21 6.65
CA ALA A 147 -10.62 -9.76 7.07
C ALA A 147 -10.04 -8.75 6.07
N TYR A 148 -10.15 -8.98 4.76
CA TYR A 148 -9.70 -8.04 3.71
C TYR A 148 -10.46 -6.71 3.78
N ALA A 149 -11.79 -6.77 3.95
CA ALA A 149 -12.61 -5.59 4.08
C ALA A 149 -12.23 -4.76 5.32
N LEU A 150 -11.96 -5.40 6.46
CA LEU A 150 -11.55 -4.72 7.68
C LEU A 150 -10.18 -4.03 7.53
N ILE A 151 -9.20 -4.65 6.87
CA ILE A 151 -7.91 -4.02 6.57
C ILE A 151 -8.10 -2.83 5.61
N ALA A 152 -8.95 -2.96 4.58
CA ALA A 152 -9.26 -1.87 3.68
C ALA A 152 -9.97 -0.70 4.41
N VAL A 153 -10.92 -0.99 5.28
CA VAL A 153 -11.59 0.00 6.15
C VAL A 153 -10.58 0.67 7.09
N ALA A 154 -9.66 -0.10 7.69
CA ALA A 154 -8.61 0.47 8.52
C ALA A 154 -7.76 1.51 7.76
N ALA A 155 -7.38 1.22 6.53
CA ALA A 155 -6.64 2.15 5.67
C ALA A 155 -7.46 3.39 5.31
N LEU A 156 -8.73 3.21 4.92
CA LEU A 156 -9.65 4.31 4.61
C LEU A 156 -9.86 5.23 5.83
N LEU A 157 -10.06 4.66 7.02
CA LEU A 157 -10.20 5.44 8.25
C LEU A 157 -8.90 6.18 8.59
N ARG A 158 -7.74 5.52 8.46
CA ARG A 158 -6.45 6.09 8.85
C ARG A 158 -6.00 7.24 7.96
N VAL A 159 -6.34 7.18 6.69
CA VAL A 159 -5.93 8.16 5.67
C VAL A 159 -7.10 9.06 5.28
N GLY A 160 -8.25 8.49 4.94
CA GLY A 160 -9.37 9.23 4.37
C GLY A 160 -10.06 10.14 5.38
N LEU A 161 -10.30 9.67 6.62
CA LEU A 161 -11.01 10.49 7.61
C LEU A 161 -10.23 11.76 7.99
N PRO A 162 -8.91 11.73 8.26
CA PRO A 162 -8.15 12.96 8.53
C PRO A 162 -8.00 13.88 7.31
N LEU A 163 -8.09 13.36 6.07
CA LEU A 163 -8.09 14.18 4.86
C LEU A 163 -9.34 15.05 4.77
N ILE A 164 -10.50 14.50 5.16
CA ILE A 164 -11.79 15.20 5.08
C ILE A 164 -12.03 16.04 6.34
N TRP A 165 -11.63 15.50 7.48
CA TRP A 165 -11.84 16.12 8.80
C TRP A 165 -10.60 15.98 9.69
N PRO A 166 -9.64 16.91 9.60
CA PRO A 166 -8.37 16.84 10.35
C PRO A 166 -8.54 16.74 11.88
N ALA A 167 -9.57 17.37 12.42
CA ALA A 167 -9.86 17.30 13.85
C ALA A 167 -10.22 15.88 14.35
N ALA A 168 -10.65 14.99 13.46
CA ALA A 168 -10.98 13.61 13.79
C ALA A 168 -9.76 12.67 13.78
N LEU A 169 -8.53 13.17 13.73
CA LEU A 169 -7.31 12.36 13.65
C LEU A 169 -7.24 11.26 14.72
N MET A 170 -7.52 11.59 15.98
CA MET A 170 -7.45 10.59 17.07
C MET A 170 -8.55 9.53 16.93
N THR A 171 -9.75 9.93 16.55
CA THR A 171 -10.85 9.00 16.25
C THR A 171 -10.49 8.09 15.07
N ALA A 172 -9.88 8.63 14.02
CA ALA A 172 -9.41 7.87 12.86
C ALA A 172 -8.36 6.82 13.26
N VAL A 173 -7.40 7.19 14.13
CA VAL A 173 -6.39 6.26 14.67
C VAL A 173 -7.04 5.11 15.43
N LEU A 174 -7.95 5.41 16.37
CA LEU A 174 -8.61 4.40 17.19
C LEU A 174 -9.47 3.44 16.36
N LEU A 175 -10.32 3.98 15.49
CA LEU A 175 -11.19 3.16 14.64
C LEU A 175 -10.38 2.31 13.64
N SER A 176 -9.33 2.90 13.07
CA SER A 176 -8.40 2.17 12.19
C SER A 176 -7.70 1.04 12.92
N ALA A 177 -7.20 1.29 14.14
CA ALA A 177 -6.55 0.27 14.96
C ALA A 177 -7.50 -0.89 15.31
N LEU A 178 -8.76 -0.58 15.67
CA LEU A 178 -9.77 -1.61 15.94
C LEU A 178 -10.10 -2.44 14.70
N ALA A 179 -10.30 -1.80 13.55
CA ALA A 179 -10.56 -2.50 12.29
C ALA A 179 -9.36 -3.37 11.88
N TRP A 180 -8.14 -2.87 12.03
CA TRP A 180 -6.91 -3.61 11.78
C TRP A 180 -6.78 -4.83 12.70
N ALA A 181 -6.96 -4.64 14.02
CA ALA A 181 -6.88 -5.71 15.00
C ALA A 181 -7.94 -6.79 14.75
N ALA A 182 -9.17 -6.40 14.39
CA ALA A 182 -10.23 -7.33 14.04
C ALA A 182 -9.90 -8.12 12.77
N GLY A 183 -9.39 -7.47 11.70
CA GLY A 183 -9.01 -8.14 10.46
C GLY A 183 -7.87 -9.16 10.67
N MET A 184 -6.81 -8.76 11.37
CA MET A 184 -5.70 -9.65 11.71
C MET A 184 -6.11 -10.73 12.72
N GLY A 185 -7.02 -10.42 13.64
CA GLY A 185 -7.60 -11.36 14.59
C GLY A 185 -8.38 -12.48 13.90
N ILE A 186 -9.24 -12.13 12.91
CA ILE A 186 -9.95 -13.12 12.08
C ILE A 186 -8.93 -14.01 11.34
N TYR A 187 -7.90 -13.42 10.72
CA TYR A 187 -6.84 -14.18 10.06
C TYR A 187 -6.18 -15.15 11.05
N SER A 188 -5.70 -14.68 12.20
CA SER A 188 -4.99 -15.47 13.20
C SER A 188 -5.86 -16.62 13.72
N TRP A 189 -7.11 -16.35 14.07
CA TRP A 189 -8.05 -17.36 14.52
C TRP A 189 -8.30 -18.43 13.46
N ARG A 190 -8.51 -18.02 12.20
CA ARG A 190 -8.84 -18.91 11.10
C ARG A 190 -7.66 -19.76 10.66
N TYR A 191 -6.46 -19.16 10.63
CA TYR A 191 -5.26 -19.80 10.08
C TYR A 191 -4.41 -20.53 11.11
N TRP A 192 -4.61 -20.28 12.41
CA TRP A 192 -3.95 -21.05 13.46
C TRP A 192 -4.09 -22.57 13.27
N PRO A 193 -5.31 -23.15 13.20
CA PRO A 193 -5.48 -24.58 12.99
C PRO A 193 -5.01 -25.06 11.61
N ILE A 194 -4.97 -24.17 10.61
CA ILE A 194 -4.51 -24.50 9.26
C ILE A 194 -2.98 -24.67 9.24
N LEU A 195 -2.26 -23.80 9.91
CA LEU A 195 -0.79 -23.75 9.92
C LEU A 195 -0.16 -24.69 10.94
N THR A 196 -0.91 -25.11 11.95
CA THR A 196 -0.41 -26.02 13.01
C THR A 196 -0.74 -27.49 12.77
N ARG A 197 -1.42 -27.84 11.69
CA ARG A 197 -1.75 -29.21 11.32
C ARG A 197 -0.97 -29.67 10.09
N ALA A 198 -0.84 -30.97 9.95
CA ALA A 198 -0.24 -31.57 8.74
C ALA A 198 -1.02 -31.15 7.48
N ARG A 199 -0.33 -31.14 6.34
CA ARG A 199 -0.93 -30.86 5.03
C ARG A 199 -2.04 -31.85 4.72
N ILE A 200 -3.10 -31.36 4.10
CA ILE A 200 -4.27 -32.21 3.77
C ILE A 200 -4.04 -33.10 2.54
N ASP A 201 -3.00 -32.80 1.72
CA ASP A 201 -2.63 -33.56 0.52
C ASP A 201 -1.57 -34.67 0.80
N GLY A 202 -1.19 -34.88 2.08
CA GLY A 202 -0.24 -35.92 2.52
C GLY A 202 1.20 -35.69 2.12
N ARG A 203 1.54 -34.55 1.49
CA ARG A 203 2.94 -34.22 1.13
C ARG A 203 3.67 -33.71 2.35
N PRO A 204 5.01 -33.88 2.43
CA PRO A 204 5.80 -33.24 3.49
C PRO A 204 5.64 -31.72 3.43
N GLY A 205 5.58 -31.10 4.61
CA GLY A 205 5.45 -29.63 4.78
C GLY A 205 6.76 -28.91 4.60
#